data_893085258d3a1f701b92745b383c4c0a
#
_entry.id   893085258d3a1f701b92745b383c4c0a
#
_cell.length_a   1.000
_cell.length_b   1.000
_cell.length_c   1.000
_cell.angle_alpha   90.00
_cell.angle_beta   90.00
_cell.angle_gamma   90.00
#
_symmetry.space_group_name_H-M   'P 1'
#
loop_
_entity.id
_entity.type
_entity.pdbx_description
1 polymer ?
#
loop_
_entity_poly.entity_id
_entity_poly.type
_entity_poly.pdbx_seq_one_letter_code
_entity_poly.pdbx_strand_id
1 'polypeptide(L)'
;MGLFDERIAYKPFEYPEYYTEGWLKQAQAFWLHTEISMQGDVKDWNEKLNESEKHLVGNILLGFAQTECAVSDYWTQKVVGWFPKHEIQQMAMMFGSQETIHAVAYSYLNETLGLENFEAFLHEPATAERFENLVSYDGNNPKGIGRSLAIFSAFAEGVSLYSAFAVLYSFQLRNLLKGVGQQMKWSVRDESLHSKMGCRLFRHMCEEDTNLLQDCHIDIMIAAETMVELEEKYIDKMFEIGDLENLKAYDLKQFIRKRTNEKLEELGYKKLFSFDEKAASNLDWFYHLTGGVTHTDFFSIRPTDYSKANEGEDFNDVW
;
A
#
# COMPACT_ATOMS: atom_id res chain seq x y z
N MET A 1 9.61 -25.00 17.64
CA MET A 1 9.41 -25.34 16.22
C MET A 1 9.55 -24.05 15.43
N GLY A 2 10.27 -24.09 14.29
CA GLY A 2 10.53 -22.89 13.49
C GLY A 2 9.35 -22.47 12.58
N LEU A 3 9.51 -21.35 11.88
CA LEU A 3 8.50 -20.78 10.97
C LEU A 3 8.05 -21.76 9.88
N PHE A 4 8.95 -22.61 9.40
CA PHE A 4 8.72 -23.58 8.31
C PHE A 4 8.26 -24.97 8.80
N ASP A 5 8.19 -25.20 10.12
CA ASP A 5 7.74 -26.48 10.65
C ASP A 5 6.23 -26.60 10.59
N GLU A 6 5.72 -27.71 10.06
CA GLU A 6 4.29 -27.97 9.96
C GLU A 6 3.64 -28.05 11.36
N ARG A 7 2.39 -27.61 11.42
CA ARG A 7 1.57 -27.70 12.60
C ARG A 7 0.18 -28.26 12.26
N ILE A 8 -0.20 -29.32 12.93
CA ILE A 8 -1.51 -29.96 12.75
C ILE A 8 -2.59 -29.30 13.61
N ALA A 9 -2.26 -29.00 14.87
CA ALA A 9 -3.23 -28.40 15.80
C ALA A 9 -3.36 -26.90 15.56
N TYR A 10 -4.60 -26.40 15.45
CA TYR A 10 -4.88 -24.98 15.26
C TYR A 10 -4.29 -24.11 16.36
N LYS A 11 -4.36 -24.50 17.63
CA LYS A 11 -3.82 -23.75 18.78
C LYS A 11 -3.00 -24.65 19.72
N PRO A 12 -2.15 -24.06 20.58
CA PRO A 12 -1.82 -22.64 20.72
C PRO A 12 -1.00 -22.11 19.53
N PHE A 13 -1.12 -20.82 19.18
CA PHE A 13 -0.29 -20.19 18.18
C PHE A 13 1.16 -20.08 18.66
N GLU A 14 2.13 -20.33 17.78
CA GLU A 14 3.55 -20.19 18.09
C GLU A 14 4.05 -18.77 17.87
N TYR A 15 3.40 -18.05 16.94
CA TYR A 15 3.67 -16.66 16.59
C TYR A 15 2.37 -15.83 16.69
N PRO A 16 1.80 -15.66 17.91
CA PRO A 16 0.46 -15.11 18.11
C PRO A 16 0.27 -13.68 17.59
N GLU A 17 1.35 -12.92 17.39
CA GLU A 17 1.31 -11.58 16.85
C GLU A 17 0.80 -11.52 15.41
N TYR A 18 1.00 -12.55 14.58
CA TYR A 18 0.43 -12.57 13.23
C TYR A 18 -1.10 -12.68 13.27
N TYR A 19 -1.62 -13.30 14.29
CA TYR A 19 -3.06 -13.28 14.54
C TYR A 19 -3.51 -11.94 15.15
N THR A 20 -2.89 -11.48 16.24
CA THR A 20 -3.39 -10.34 17.01
C THR A 20 -3.08 -8.98 16.36
N GLU A 21 -1.90 -8.84 15.78
CA GLU A 21 -1.47 -7.57 15.15
C GLU A 21 -1.67 -7.55 13.63
N GLY A 22 -1.68 -8.70 12.97
CA GLY A 22 -1.95 -8.81 11.55
C GLY A 22 -3.44 -9.07 11.27
N TRP A 23 -3.87 -10.33 11.36
CA TRP A 23 -5.22 -10.76 10.99
C TRP A 23 -6.34 -9.98 11.70
N LEU A 24 -6.28 -9.89 13.04
CA LEU A 24 -7.35 -9.25 13.81
C LEU A 24 -7.49 -7.77 13.53
N LYS A 25 -6.35 -7.06 13.40
CA LYS A 25 -6.36 -5.63 13.07
C LYS A 25 -6.93 -5.37 11.68
N GLN A 26 -6.56 -6.19 10.69
CA GLN A 26 -7.13 -6.06 9.34
C GLN A 26 -8.63 -6.35 9.35
N ALA A 27 -9.07 -7.42 10.03
CA ALA A 27 -10.49 -7.76 10.12
C ALA A 27 -11.32 -6.64 10.81
N GLN A 28 -10.75 -5.96 11.80
CA GLN A 28 -11.39 -4.83 12.48
C GLN A 28 -11.39 -3.54 11.65
N ALA A 29 -10.51 -3.45 10.69
CA ALA A 29 -10.34 -2.30 9.81
C ALA A 29 -11.06 -2.48 8.45
N PHE A 30 -11.89 -3.52 8.29
CA PHE A 30 -12.63 -3.81 7.06
C PHE A 30 -13.46 -2.63 6.58
N TRP A 31 -13.48 -2.40 5.28
CA TRP A 31 -14.25 -1.35 4.63
C TRP A 31 -14.63 -1.74 3.20
N LEU A 32 -15.66 -1.10 2.67
CA LEU A 32 -16.07 -1.24 1.27
C LEU A 32 -16.17 0.13 0.60
N HIS A 33 -15.87 0.19 -0.70
CA HIS A 33 -15.99 1.40 -1.51
C HIS A 33 -17.40 2.01 -1.46
N THR A 34 -18.44 1.20 -1.27
CA THR A 34 -19.85 1.63 -1.18
C THR A 34 -20.18 2.44 0.08
N GLU A 35 -19.28 2.47 1.07
CA GLU A 35 -19.45 3.29 2.29
C GLU A 35 -19.19 4.78 2.06
N ILE A 36 -18.65 5.15 0.88
CA ILE A 36 -18.25 6.51 0.54
C ILE A 36 -19.08 7.04 -0.62
N SER A 37 -19.74 8.19 -0.43
CA SER A 37 -20.41 8.88 -1.53
C SER A 37 -19.40 9.61 -2.42
N MET A 38 -19.44 9.34 -3.72
CA MET A 38 -18.59 9.97 -4.74
C MET A 38 -19.23 11.16 -5.45
N GLN A 39 -20.44 11.58 -5.06
CA GLN A 39 -21.15 12.69 -5.71
C GLN A 39 -20.38 14.01 -5.70
N GLY A 40 -19.70 14.30 -4.58
CA GLY A 40 -18.83 15.46 -4.46
C GLY A 40 -17.62 15.39 -5.38
N ASP A 41 -17.03 14.21 -5.49
CA ASP A 41 -15.84 13.97 -6.32
C ASP A 41 -16.15 14.09 -7.81
N VAL A 42 -17.27 13.57 -8.27
CA VAL A 42 -17.76 13.76 -9.66
C VAL A 42 -17.95 15.25 -9.98
N LYS A 43 -18.51 16.01 -9.03
CA LYS A 43 -18.65 17.45 -9.20
C LYS A 43 -17.32 18.17 -9.24
N ASP A 44 -16.41 17.85 -8.32
CA ASP A 44 -15.07 18.42 -8.30
C ASP A 44 -14.31 18.10 -9.58
N TRP A 45 -14.37 16.84 -10.05
CA TRP A 45 -13.80 16.38 -11.31
C TRP A 45 -14.27 17.18 -12.51
N ASN A 46 -15.58 17.40 -12.63
CA ASN A 46 -16.15 18.06 -13.81
C ASN A 46 -15.99 19.59 -13.78
N GLU A 47 -16.08 20.22 -12.59
CA GLU A 47 -16.25 21.67 -12.47
C GLU A 47 -15.02 22.39 -11.93
N LYS A 48 -14.11 21.70 -11.18
CA LYS A 48 -13.05 22.37 -10.42
C LYS A 48 -11.62 21.97 -10.82
N LEU A 49 -11.43 20.71 -11.22
CA LEU A 49 -10.11 20.23 -11.62
C LEU A 49 -9.76 20.76 -13.01
N ASN A 50 -8.51 21.25 -13.18
CA ASN A 50 -7.97 21.57 -14.48
C ASN A 50 -7.49 20.32 -15.22
N GLU A 51 -7.12 20.44 -16.50
CA GLU A 51 -6.75 19.30 -17.36
C GLU A 51 -5.48 18.58 -16.87
N SER A 52 -4.51 19.30 -16.30
CA SER A 52 -3.29 18.70 -15.72
C SER A 52 -3.62 17.85 -14.51
N GLU A 53 -4.50 18.33 -13.65
CA GLU A 53 -4.95 17.61 -12.45
C GLU A 53 -5.77 16.36 -12.81
N LYS A 54 -6.65 16.46 -13.81
CA LYS A 54 -7.41 15.31 -14.34
C LYS A 54 -6.48 14.25 -14.95
N HIS A 55 -5.50 14.71 -15.74
CA HIS A 55 -4.50 13.82 -16.34
C HIS A 55 -3.72 13.06 -15.25
N LEU A 56 -3.24 13.78 -14.24
CA LEU A 56 -2.50 13.21 -13.13
C LEU A 56 -3.32 12.19 -12.34
N VAL A 57 -4.51 12.57 -11.89
CA VAL A 57 -5.40 11.69 -11.11
C VAL A 57 -5.82 10.48 -11.94
N GLY A 58 -6.18 10.67 -13.19
CA GLY A 58 -6.59 9.59 -14.10
C GLY A 58 -5.49 8.55 -14.31
N ASN A 59 -4.26 8.99 -14.57
CA ASN A 59 -3.12 8.08 -14.75
C ASN A 59 -2.82 7.26 -13.48
N ILE A 60 -2.92 7.86 -12.31
CA ILE A 60 -2.71 7.14 -11.05
C ILE A 60 -3.79 6.09 -10.83
N LEU A 61 -5.06 6.46 -10.95
CA LEU A 61 -6.19 5.56 -10.66
C LEU A 61 -6.26 4.37 -11.63
N LEU A 62 -5.96 4.59 -12.92
CA LEU A 62 -5.88 3.50 -13.90
C LEU A 62 -4.80 2.47 -13.56
N GLY A 63 -3.70 2.90 -12.94
CA GLY A 63 -2.61 2.01 -12.54
C GLY A 63 -2.90 1.18 -11.32
N PHE A 64 -3.58 1.73 -10.36
CA PHE A 64 -3.80 1.07 -9.07
C PHE A 64 -4.53 -0.26 -9.18
N ALA A 65 -5.66 -0.30 -9.88
CA ALA A 65 -6.48 -1.51 -9.99
C ALA A 65 -5.72 -2.73 -10.55
N GLN A 66 -4.70 -2.52 -11.38
CA GLN A 66 -3.89 -3.61 -11.95
C GLN A 66 -2.86 -4.16 -10.95
N THR A 67 -2.30 -3.28 -10.12
CA THR A 67 -1.26 -3.65 -9.14
C THR A 67 -1.83 -4.56 -8.07
N GLU A 68 -3.03 -4.28 -7.57
CA GLU A 68 -3.65 -4.98 -6.43
C GLU A 68 -3.91 -6.47 -6.70
N CYS A 69 -4.20 -6.84 -7.95
CA CYS A 69 -4.38 -8.25 -8.30
C CYS A 69 -3.10 -9.06 -8.09
N ALA A 70 -1.94 -8.49 -8.46
CA ALA A 70 -0.65 -9.16 -8.29
C ALA A 70 -0.22 -9.20 -6.82
N VAL A 71 -0.53 -8.15 -6.05
CA VAL A 71 -0.28 -8.08 -4.60
C VAL A 71 -1.12 -9.11 -3.86
N SER A 72 -2.41 -9.24 -4.21
CA SER A 72 -3.29 -10.28 -3.69
C SER A 72 -2.74 -11.69 -3.94
N ASP A 73 -2.28 -11.98 -5.15
CA ASP A 73 -1.68 -13.27 -5.51
C ASP A 73 -0.40 -13.54 -4.72
N TYR A 74 0.41 -12.54 -4.44
CA TYR A 74 1.62 -12.71 -3.63
C TYR A 74 1.29 -13.19 -2.22
N TRP A 75 0.35 -12.56 -1.54
CA TRP A 75 -0.07 -12.96 -0.20
C TRP A 75 -0.72 -14.35 -0.19
N THR A 76 -1.67 -14.58 -1.10
CA THR A 76 -2.51 -15.78 -1.06
C THR A 76 -1.85 -17.03 -1.65
N GLN A 77 -0.99 -16.89 -2.66
CA GLN A 77 -0.39 -18.03 -3.33
C GLN A 77 1.04 -18.29 -2.84
N LYS A 78 1.85 -17.25 -2.58
CA LYS A 78 3.24 -17.41 -2.19
C LYS A 78 3.39 -17.47 -0.67
N VAL A 79 2.99 -16.46 0.07
CA VAL A 79 3.20 -16.40 1.53
C VAL A 79 2.42 -17.53 2.23
N VAL A 80 1.16 -17.77 1.86
CA VAL A 80 0.37 -18.91 2.38
C VAL A 80 1.06 -20.24 2.08
N GLY A 81 1.67 -20.39 0.90
CA GLY A 81 2.37 -21.61 0.51
C GLY A 81 3.70 -21.83 1.20
N TRP A 82 4.40 -20.78 1.59
CA TRP A 82 5.71 -20.86 2.23
C TRP A 82 5.65 -21.16 3.73
N PHE A 83 4.64 -20.63 4.43
CA PHE A 83 4.58 -20.70 5.89
C PHE A 83 3.39 -21.55 6.34
N PRO A 84 3.65 -22.74 6.94
CA PRO A 84 2.58 -23.67 7.34
C PRO A 84 1.91 -23.30 8.66
N LYS A 85 2.33 -22.23 9.35
CA LYS A 85 1.71 -21.79 10.61
C LYS A 85 0.35 -21.16 10.35
N HIS A 86 -0.70 -21.64 11.03
CA HIS A 86 -2.08 -21.20 10.81
C HIS A 86 -2.28 -19.69 11.00
N GLU A 87 -1.64 -19.10 12.00
CA GLU A 87 -1.69 -17.67 12.29
C GLU A 87 -1.08 -16.82 11.17
N ILE A 88 -0.01 -17.31 10.51
CA ILE A 88 0.64 -16.63 9.37
C ILE A 88 -0.23 -16.79 8.12
N GLN A 89 -0.74 -18.00 7.85
CA GLN A 89 -1.61 -18.24 6.71
C GLN A 89 -2.90 -17.43 6.80
N GLN A 90 -3.52 -17.36 7.99
CA GLN A 90 -4.73 -16.55 8.20
C GLN A 90 -4.47 -15.07 7.95
N MET A 91 -3.34 -14.54 8.43
CA MET A 91 -2.94 -13.17 8.16
C MET A 91 -2.76 -12.92 6.66
N ALA A 92 -2.00 -13.77 5.98
CA ALA A 92 -1.72 -13.62 4.55
C ALA A 92 -3.01 -13.73 3.70
N MET A 93 -3.91 -14.65 4.02
CA MET A 93 -5.20 -14.74 3.35
C MET A 93 -6.08 -13.50 3.59
N MET A 94 -6.04 -12.92 4.79
CA MET A 94 -6.77 -11.70 5.11
C MET A 94 -6.21 -10.49 4.34
N PHE A 95 -4.88 -10.37 4.25
CA PHE A 95 -4.22 -9.32 3.48
C PHE A 95 -4.57 -9.46 1.98
N GLY A 96 -4.37 -10.64 1.39
CA GLY A 96 -4.74 -10.85 0.00
C GLY A 96 -6.24 -10.63 -0.29
N SER A 97 -7.14 -10.92 0.66
CA SER A 97 -8.56 -10.56 0.54
C SER A 97 -8.76 -9.04 0.55
N GLN A 98 -7.99 -8.32 1.36
CA GLN A 98 -8.07 -6.85 1.40
C GLN A 98 -7.61 -6.21 0.09
N GLU A 99 -6.60 -6.78 -0.59
CA GLU A 99 -6.16 -6.30 -1.91
C GLU A 99 -7.25 -6.46 -2.98
N THR A 100 -8.10 -7.48 -2.87
CA THR A 100 -9.26 -7.58 -3.78
C THR A 100 -10.28 -6.46 -3.53
N ILE A 101 -10.41 -5.98 -2.30
CA ILE A 101 -11.25 -4.82 -1.96
C ILE A 101 -10.65 -3.54 -2.53
N HIS A 102 -9.33 -3.38 -2.45
CA HIS A 102 -8.60 -2.26 -3.07
C HIS A 102 -8.81 -2.24 -4.58
N ALA A 103 -8.64 -3.37 -5.27
CA ALA A 103 -8.87 -3.48 -6.71
C ALA A 103 -10.29 -3.06 -7.12
N VAL A 104 -11.32 -3.55 -6.39
CA VAL A 104 -12.71 -3.16 -6.63
C VAL A 104 -12.93 -1.68 -6.35
N ALA A 105 -12.35 -1.15 -5.27
CA ALA A 105 -12.49 0.26 -4.90
C ALA A 105 -11.87 1.19 -5.96
N TYR A 106 -10.70 0.86 -6.47
CA TYR A 106 -10.03 1.66 -7.50
C TYR A 106 -10.71 1.53 -8.87
N SER A 107 -11.23 0.36 -9.21
CA SER A 107 -12.09 0.19 -10.39
C SER A 107 -13.35 1.08 -10.29
N TYR A 108 -14.00 1.08 -9.15
CA TYR A 108 -15.16 1.95 -8.89
C TYR A 108 -14.84 3.45 -9.01
N LEU A 109 -13.65 3.89 -8.55
CA LEU A 109 -13.20 5.27 -8.76
C LEU A 109 -13.05 5.60 -10.24
N ASN A 110 -12.41 4.70 -11.01
CA ASN A 110 -12.24 4.85 -12.46
C ASN A 110 -13.60 4.97 -13.17
N GLU A 111 -14.52 4.05 -12.93
CA GLU A 111 -15.85 4.05 -13.52
C GLU A 111 -16.62 5.33 -13.16
N THR A 112 -16.58 5.75 -11.89
CA THR A 112 -17.30 6.92 -11.39
C THR A 112 -16.80 8.21 -12.03
N LEU A 113 -15.50 8.31 -12.32
CA LEU A 113 -14.89 9.47 -12.97
C LEU A 113 -14.87 9.38 -14.51
N GLY A 114 -15.41 8.28 -15.09
CA GLY A 114 -15.47 8.05 -16.54
C GLY A 114 -14.10 7.73 -17.17
N LEU A 115 -13.23 7.06 -16.42
CA LEU A 115 -11.92 6.60 -16.87
C LEU A 115 -12.05 5.16 -17.37
N GLU A 116 -12.02 4.93 -18.68
CA GLU A 116 -12.37 3.63 -19.29
C GLU A 116 -11.19 2.85 -19.85
N ASN A 117 -9.99 3.45 -19.97
CA ASN A 117 -8.89 2.84 -20.69
C ASN A 117 -7.87 2.16 -19.77
N PHE A 118 -8.27 1.11 -19.08
CA PHE A 118 -7.41 0.34 -18.15
C PHE A 118 -6.18 -0.29 -18.82
N GLU A 119 -6.29 -0.70 -20.11
CA GLU A 119 -5.19 -1.38 -20.78
C GLU A 119 -4.11 -0.41 -21.27
N ALA A 120 -4.47 0.82 -21.67
CA ALA A 120 -3.49 1.80 -22.16
C ALA A 120 -2.39 2.11 -21.12
N PHE A 121 -2.74 2.04 -19.86
CA PHE A 121 -1.81 2.29 -18.76
C PHE A 121 -0.69 1.23 -18.70
N LEU A 122 -0.98 -0.04 -18.97
CA LEU A 122 -0.01 -1.13 -18.98
C LEU A 122 1.03 -1.03 -20.12
N HIS A 123 0.74 -0.21 -21.13
CA HIS A 123 1.63 0.01 -22.27
C HIS A 123 2.54 1.23 -22.09
N GLU A 124 2.37 1.99 -21.01
CA GLU A 124 3.26 3.10 -20.69
C GLU A 124 4.55 2.53 -20.06
N PRO A 125 5.75 2.81 -20.65
CA PRO A 125 6.99 2.10 -20.28
C PRO A 125 7.39 2.22 -18.81
N ALA A 126 7.28 3.40 -18.18
CA ALA A 126 7.66 3.59 -16.78
C ALA A 126 6.73 2.82 -15.83
N THR A 127 5.46 2.72 -16.19
CA THR A 127 4.46 1.97 -15.43
C THR A 127 4.62 0.48 -15.61
N ALA A 128 4.84 0.02 -16.84
CA ALA A 128 5.06 -1.40 -17.15
C ALA A 128 6.32 -1.92 -16.43
N GLU A 129 7.45 -1.20 -16.49
CA GLU A 129 8.69 -1.55 -15.81
C GLU A 129 8.50 -1.63 -14.29
N ARG A 130 7.77 -0.67 -13.71
CA ARG A 130 7.42 -0.66 -12.29
C ARG A 130 6.57 -1.87 -11.91
N PHE A 131 5.52 -2.16 -12.68
CA PHE A 131 4.65 -3.30 -12.45
C PHE A 131 5.40 -4.64 -12.57
N GLU A 132 6.20 -4.84 -13.60
CA GLU A 132 7.02 -6.04 -13.78
C GLU A 132 7.98 -6.25 -12.59
N ASN A 133 8.57 -5.17 -12.06
CA ASN A 133 9.41 -5.24 -10.88
C ASN A 133 8.63 -5.73 -9.65
N LEU A 134 7.41 -5.22 -9.43
CA LEU A 134 6.57 -5.59 -8.29
C LEU A 134 6.14 -7.07 -8.27
N VAL A 135 5.99 -7.71 -9.42
CA VAL A 135 5.51 -9.10 -9.55
C VAL A 135 6.63 -10.14 -9.69
N SER A 136 7.89 -9.72 -9.83
CA SER A 136 9.02 -10.60 -10.17
C SER A 136 9.56 -11.44 -9.01
N TYR A 137 9.03 -11.28 -7.80
CA TYR A 137 9.61 -11.88 -6.60
C TYR A 137 9.15 -13.31 -6.36
N ASP A 138 10.10 -14.25 -6.31
CA ASP A 138 9.86 -15.66 -6.02
C ASP A 138 10.98 -16.26 -5.15
N GLY A 139 10.68 -17.34 -4.44
CA GLY A 139 11.63 -18.00 -3.56
C GLY A 139 11.36 -19.49 -3.40
N ASN A 140 12.36 -20.33 -3.74
CA ASN A 140 12.27 -21.79 -3.70
C ASN A 140 13.03 -22.42 -2.51
N ASN A 141 13.64 -21.60 -1.66
CA ASN A 141 14.36 -22.02 -0.46
C ASN A 141 14.31 -20.89 0.58
N PRO A 142 14.66 -21.14 1.85
CA PRO A 142 14.54 -20.13 2.91
C PRO A 142 15.21 -18.79 2.59
N LYS A 143 16.40 -18.79 1.96
CA LYS A 143 17.08 -17.55 1.54
C LYS A 143 16.28 -16.80 0.46
N GLY A 144 15.83 -17.51 -0.57
CA GLY A 144 15.01 -16.92 -1.65
C GLY A 144 13.69 -16.40 -1.12
N ILE A 145 13.01 -17.13 -0.23
CA ILE A 145 11.78 -16.71 0.46
C ILE A 145 12.03 -15.43 1.28
N GLY A 146 13.10 -15.41 2.10
CA GLY A 146 13.44 -14.25 2.91
C GLY A 146 13.73 -13.02 2.06
N ARG A 147 14.51 -13.16 0.99
CA ARG A 147 14.77 -12.09 0.02
C ARG A 147 13.49 -11.57 -0.62
N SER A 148 12.65 -12.47 -1.16
CA SER A 148 11.39 -12.12 -1.79
C SER A 148 10.47 -11.38 -0.82
N LEU A 149 10.29 -11.93 0.38
CA LEU A 149 9.44 -11.36 1.42
C LEU A 149 9.91 -9.96 1.86
N ALA A 150 11.23 -9.78 2.08
CA ALA A 150 11.78 -8.49 2.47
C ALA A 150 11.56 -7.43 1.41
N ILE A 151 11.86 -7.75 0.14
CA ILE A 151 11.73 -6.80 -0.97
C ILE A 151 10.26 -6.45 -1.20
N PHE A 152 9.36 -7.44 -1.25
CA PHE A 152 7.94 -7.21 -1.44
C PHE A 152 7.35 -6.37 -0.30
N SER A 153 7.56 -6.80 0.94
CA SER A 153 6.95 -6.14 2.10
C SER A 153 7.48 -4.73 2.35
N ALA A 154 8.79 -4.50 2.17
CA ALA A 154 9.38 -3.20 2.40
C ALA A 154 9.12 -2.24 1.23
N PHE A 155 9.26 -2.71 -0.02
CA PHE A 155 9.31 -1.80 -1.16
C PHE A 155 8.02 -1.83 -1.99
N ALA A 156 7.42 -2.98 -2.29
CA ALA A 156 6.14 -3.02 -2.98
C ALA A 156 5.03 -2.43 -2.10
N GLU A 157 4.80 -3.00 -0.93
CA GLU A 157 3.77 -2.58 0.03
C GLU A 157 4.13 -1.29 0.78
N GLY A 158 5.41 -1.07 1.03
CA GLY A 158 5.89 0.00 1.91
C GLY A 158 6.32 1.29 1.22
N VAL A 159 6.61 1.29 -0.08
CA VAL A 159 7.17 2.43 -0.82
C VAL A 159 6.43 2.72 -2.11
N SER A 160 6.23 1.71 -2.99
CA SER A 160 5.87 1.93 -4.38
C SER A 160 4.52 2.62 -4.62
N LEU A 161 3.55 2.46 -3.73
CA LEU A 161 2.23 3.09 -3.84
C LEU A 161 2.15 4.47 -3.19
N TYR A 162 3.14 4.83 -2.36
CA TYR A 162 3.03 5.99 -1.48
C TYR A 162 3.16 7.33 -2.18
N SER A 163 3.89 7.40 -3.30
CA SER A 163 3.94 8.60 -4.14
C SER A 163 2.55 8.93 -4.70
N ALA A 164 1.89 7.94 -5.24
CA ALA A 164 0.55 8.05 -5.81
C ALA A 164 -0.51 8.35 -4.73
N PHE A 165 -0.45 7.69 -3.57
CA PHE A 165 -1.33 8.00 -2.44
C PHE A 165 -1.17 9.45 -1.97
N ALA A 166 0.07 9.96 -1.86
CA ALA A 166 0.32 11.33 -1.46
C ALA A 166 -0.26 12.33 -2.47
N VAL A 167 -0.12 12.05 -3.77
CA VAL A 167 -0.71 12.87 -4.82
C VAL A 167 -2.23 12.92 -4.71
N LEU A 168 -2.90 11.76 -4.69
CA LEU A 168 -4.36 11.69 -4.60
C LEU A 168 -4.89 12.32 -3.31
N TYR A 169 -4.20 12.09 -2.19
CA TYR A 169 -4.61 12.65 -0.91
C TYR A 169 -4.36 14.16 -0.81
N SER A 170 -3.40 14.72 -1.57
CA SER A 170 -3.07 16.15 -1.56
C SER A 170 -4.27 17.06 -1.93
N PHE A 171 -5.22 16.54 -2.71
CA PHE A 171 -6.46 17.26 -3.04
C PHE A 171 -7.32 17.58 -1.81
N GLN A 172 -7.19 16.80 -0.72
CA GLN A 172 -7.86 17.08 0.55
C GLN A 172 -7.41 18.42 1.16
N LEU A 173 -6.16 18.83 0.94
CA LEU A 173 -5.63 20.11 1.43
C LEU A 173 -6.36 21.30 0.80
N ARG A 174 -6.97 21.11 -0.38
CA ARG A 174 -7.82 22.09 -1.07
C ARG A 174 -9.31 21.80 -0.93
N ASN A 175 -9.70 20.85 -0.07
CA ASN A 175 -11.08 20.43 0.13
C ASN A 175 -11.75 19.87 -1.15
N LEU A 176 -10.96 19.17 -1.99
CA LEU A 176 -11.37 18.51 -3.24
C LEU A 176 -11.23 16.99 -3.13
N LEU A 177 -11.97 16.26 -3.98
CA LEU A 177 -11.90 14.80 -4.12
C LEU A 177 -11.95 14.06 -2.76
N LYS A 178 -12.92 14.39 -1.93
CA LYS A 178 -13.02 13.86 -0.55
C LYS A 178 -13.22 12.36 -0.48
N GLY A 179 -13.99 11.80 -1.38
CA GLY A 179 -14.25 10.36 -1.46
C GLY A 179 -13.00 9.60 -1.89
N VAL A 180 -12.28 10.09 -2.92
CA VAL A 180 -10.96 9.57 -3.31
C VAL A 180 -10.01 9.61 -2.12
N GLY A 181 -9.87 10.77 -1.47
CA GLY A 181 -8.98 10.91 -0.33
C GLY A 181 -9.32 10.00 0.85
N GLN A 182 -10.61 9.74 1.11
CA GLN A 182 -11.00 8.81 2.17
C GLN A 182 -10.63 7.36 1.83
N GLN A 183 -10.79 6.93 0.58
CA GLN A 183 -10.35 5.61 0.14
C GLN A 183 -8.82 5.49 0.23
N MET A 184 -8.08 6.50 -0.22
CA MET A 184 -6.61 6.53 -0.07
C MET A 184 -6.16 6.43 1.39
N LYS A 185 -6.85 7.10 2.30
CA LYS A 185 -6.56 7.01 3.74
C LYS A 185 -6.73 5.59 4.27
N TRP A 186 -7.77 4.88 3.84
CA TRP A 186 -7.99 3.50 4.25
C TRP A 186 -6.98 2.55 3.63
N SER A 187 -6.68 2.70 2.34
CA SER A 187 -5.66 1.90 1.65
C SER A 187 -4.28 2.08 2.31
N VAL A 188 -3.82 3.31 2.54
CA VAL A 188 -2.52 3.56 3.20
C VAL A 188 -2.43 2.93 4.58
N ARG A 189 -3.53 2.89 5.34
CA ARG A 189 -3.58 2.19 6.63
C ARG A 189 -3.35 0.70 6.45
N ASP A 190 -4.01 0.11 5.47
CA ASP A 190 -3.93 -1.32 5.18
C ASP A 190 -2.53 -1.69 4.67
N GLU A 191 -1.99 -0.96 3.69
CA GLU A 191 -0.62 -1.14 3.17
C GLU A 191 0.46 -0.97 4.26
N SER A 192 0.25 -0.01 5.18
CA SER A 192 1.18 0.16 6.31
C SER A 192 1.19 -1.06 7.23
N LEU A 193 0.04 -1.70 7.43
CA LEU A 193 -0.08 -2.92 8.21
C LEU A 193 0.57 -4.11 7.49
N HIS A 194 0.27 -4.27 6.19
CA HIS A 194 0.81 -5.35 5.35
C HIS A 194 2.33 -5.29 5.32
N SER A 195 2.89 -4.14 4.96
CA SER A 195 4.33 -3.89 4.94
C SER A 195 5.00 -4.19 6.29
N LYS A 196 4.42 -3.69 7.39
CA LYS A 196 4.95 -3.91 8.74
C LYS A 196 4.99 -5.39 9.10
N MET A 197 3.89 -6.11 8.86
CA MET A 197 3.81 -7.51 9.24
C MET A 197 4.71 -8.41 8.37
N GLY A 198 4.85 -8.09 7.08
CA GLY A 198 5.79 -8.79 6.20
C GLY A 198 7.26 -8.51 6.56
N CYS A 199 7.63 -7.27 6.86
CA CYS A 199 8.98 -6.95 7.38
C CYS A 199 9.27 -7.69 8.69
N ARG A 200 8.28 -7.78 9.59
CA ARG A 200 8.41 -8.55 10.83
C ARG A 200 8.61 -10.04 10.57
N LEU A 201 7.90 -10.60 9.60
CA LEU A 201 8.07 -12.01 9.23
C LEU A 201 9.49 -12.28 8.72
N PHE A 202 10.04 -11.39 7.87
CA PHE A 202 11.45 -11.46 7.46
C PHE A 202 12.41 -11.37 8.68
N ARG A 203 12.12 -10.49 9.63
CA ARG A 203 12.95 -10.38 10.85
C ARG A 203 12.93 -11.66 11.68
N HIS A 204 11.78 -12.31 11.85
CA HIS A 204 11.69 -13.61 12.52
C HIS A 204 12.48 -14.70 11.78
N MET A 205 12.47 -14.70 10.43
CA MET A 205 13.35 -15.60 9.66
C MET A 205 14.82 -15.34 9.97
N CYS A 206 15.24 -14.07 10.11
CA CYS A 206 16.61 -13.70 10.48
C CYS A 206 16.97 -14.09 11.94
N GLU A 207 15.99 -14.18 12.83
CA GLU A 207 16.20 -14.67 14.20
C GLU A 207 16.42 -16.19 14.24
N GLU A 208 15.76 -16.93 13.34
CA GLU A 208 15.96 -18.39 13.19
C GLU A 208 17.22 -18.74 12.40
N ASP A 209 17.57 -17.94 11.39
CA ASP A 209 18.83 -18.04 10.64
C ASP A 209 19.61 -16.73 10.69
N THR A 210 20.59 -16.68 11.58
CA THR A 210 21.41 -15.49 11.85
C THR A 210 22.26 -15.04 10.65
N ASN A 211 22.45 -15.87 9.63
CA ASN A 211 23.18 -15.50 8.41
C ASN A 211 22.26 -14.83 7.38
N LEU A 212 20.94 -15.06 7.45
CA LEU A 212 19.99 -14.65 6.43
C LEU A 212 20.04 -13.14 6.14
N LEU A 213 20.15 -12.30 7.18
CA LEU A 213 20.25 -10.85 7.04
C LEU A 213 21.44 -10.44 6.15
N GLN A 214 22.62 -11.06 6.38
CA GLN A 214 23.83 -10.79 5.59
C GLN A 214 23.73 -11.39 4.19
N ASP A 215 23.16 -12.58 4.08
CA ASP A 215 23.01 -13.29 2.81
C ASP A 215 22.07 -12.57 1.83
N CYS A 216 21.05 -11.88 2.33
CA CYS A 216 20.12 -11.10 1.51
C CYS A 216 20.55 -9.64 1.29
N HIS A 217 21.63 -9.18 1.95
CA HIS A 217 22.02 -7.77 1.98
C HIS A 217 22.16 -7.14 0.58
N ILE A 218 22.97 -7.75 -0.30
CA ILE A 218 23.27 -7.20 -1.62
C ILE A 218 21.98 -7.10 -2.47
N ASP A 219 21.19 -8.16 -2.49
CA ASP A 219 19.96 -8.24 -3.29
C ASP A 219 18.94 -7.18 -2.82
N ILE A 220 18.83 -6.98 -1.49
CA ILE A 220 17.92 -5.99 -0.92
C ILE A 220 18.40 -4.56 -1.20
N MET A 221 19.70 -4.28 -1.16
CA MET A 221 20.23 -2.96 -1.51
C MET A 221 19.98 -2.63 -2.98
N ILE A 222 20.24 -3.58 -3.89
CA ILE A 222 19.95 -3.42 -5.32
C ILE A 222 18.45 -3.18 -5.54
N ALA A 223 17.59 -3.94 -4.87
CA ALA A 223 16.15 -3.78 -4.98
C ALA A 223 15.69 -2.39 -4.46
N ALA A 224 16.28 -1.88 -3.38
CA ALA A 224 16.00 -0.54 -2.86
C ALA A 224 16.40 0.56 -3.87
N GLU A 225 17.59 0.44 -4.48
CA GLU A 225 18.05 1.37 -5.52
C GLU A 225 17.13 1.35 -6.74
N THR A 226 16.82 0.15 -7.24
CA THR A 226 15.89 -0.03 -8.37
C THR A 226 14.52 0.55 -8.07
N MET A 227 13.97 0.29 -6.88
CA MET A 227 12.66 0.82 -6.48
C MET A 227 12.64 2.34 -6.46
N VAL A 228 13.66 2.98 -5.87
CA VAL A 228 13.73 4.45 -5.85
C VAL A 228 13.86 5.01 -7.26
N GLU A 229 14.68 4.40 -8.13
CA GLU A 229 14.83 4.82 -9.52
C GLU A 229 13.49 4.73 -10.29
N LEU A 230 12.78 3.62 -10.16
CA LEU A 230 11.48 3.43 -10.81
C LEU A 230 10.41 4.39 -10.28
N GLU A 231 10.36 4.61 -8.97
CA GLU A 231 9.44 5.60 -8.38
C GLU A 231 9.77 7.04 -8.82
N GLU A 232 11.05 7.40 -8.91
CA GLU A 232 11.44 8.73 -9.40
C GLU A 232 11.07 8.93 -10.87
N LYS A 233 11.23 7.92 -11.73
CA LYS A 233 10.76 7.96 -13.13
C LYS A 233 9.23 8.09 -13.20
N TYR A 234 8.52 7.34 -12.36
CA TYR A 234 7.08 7.40 -12.29
C TYR A 234 6.58 8.77 -11.82
N ILE A 235 7.23 9.36 -10.81
CA ILE A 235 6.93 10.72 -10.34
C ILE A 235 7.18 11.74 -11.46
N ASP A 236 8.29 11.64 -12.21
CA ASP A 236 8.55 12.52 -13.34
C ASP A 236 7.44 12.41 -14.40
N LYS A 237 6.97 11.21 -14.65
CA LYS A 237 5.87 10.99 -15.59
C LYS A 237 4.56 11.58 -15.08
N MET A 238 4.22 11.36 -13.81
CA MET A 238 3.02 11.96 -13.20
C MET A 238 3.01 13.49 -13.30
N PHE A 239 4.16 14.10 -13.11
CA PHE A 239 4.31 15.57 -13.08
C PHE A 239 4.81 16.17 -14.40
N GLU A 240 4.74 15.43 -15.52
CA GLU A 240 5.23 15.92 -16.83
C GLU A 240 4.54 17.21 -17.31
N ILE A 241 3.31 17.48 -16.86
CA ILE A 241 2.55 18.68 -17.20
C ILE A 241 2.78 19.82 -16.19
N GLY A 242 3.45 19.55 -15.07
CA GLY A 242 3.81 20.51 -14.04
C GLY A 242 3.44 20.06 -12.62
N ASP A 243 3.94 20.82 -11.64
CA ASP A 243 3.65 20.60 -10.22
C ASP A 243 2.20 20.97 -9.87
N LEU A 244 1.68 20.34 -8.81
CA LEU A 244 0.44 20.77 -8.19
C LEU A 244 0.67 22.01 -7.31
N GLU A 245 -0.41 22.74 -7.02
CA GLU A 245 -0.34 23.97 -6.20
C GLU A 245 0.37 23.74 -4.86
N ASN A 246 0.19 22.57 -4.26
CA ASN A 246 0.65 22.24 -2.90
C ASN A 246 1.57 21.01 -2.83
N LEU A 247 2.00 20.47 -3.97
CA LEU A 247 2.86 19.29 -4.02
C LEU A 247 3.78 19.35 -5.26
N LYS A 248 5.09 19.22 -5.02
CA LYS A 248 6.12 19.25 -6.07
C LYS A 248 6.70 17.86 -6.28
N ALA A 249 7.02 17.55 -7.53
CA ALA A 249 7.73 16.32 -7.89
C ALA A 249 9.03 16.14 -7.09
N TYR A 250 9.81 17.24 -6.92
CA TYR A 250 11.05 17.19 -6.14
C TYR A 250 10.82 16.77 -4.68
N ASP A 251 9.83 17.37 -4.01
CA ASP A 251 9.53 17.06 -2.60
C ASP A 251 9.09 15.59 -2.44
N LEU A 252 8.28 15.11 -3.38
CA LEU A 252 7.81 13.74 -3.41
C LEU A 252 8.96 12.73 -3.59
N LYS A 253 9.92 13.00 -4.46
CA LYS A 253 11.13 12.17 -4.61
C LYS A 253 11.96 12.11 -3.33
N GLN A 254 12.13 13.24 -2.63
CA GLN A 254 12.85 13.26 -1.35
C GLN A 254 12.10 12.46 -0.27
N PHE A 255 10.78 12.54 -0.27
CA PHE A 255 9.92 11.73 0.60
C PHE A 255 10.08 10.22 0.33
N ILE A 256 10.11 9.79 -0.93
CA ILE A 256 10.31 8.37 -1.29
C ILE A 256 11.69 7.86 -0.82
N ARG A 257 12.76 8.64 -0.99
CA ARG A 257 14.10 8.29 -0.48
C ARG A 257 14.10 8.14 1.04
N LYS A 258 13.48 9.09 1.76
CA LYS A 258 13.31 9.03 3.22
C LYS A 258 12.58 7.75 3.63
N ARG A 259 11.45 7.47 2.99
CA ARG A 259 10.62 6.31 3.30
C ARG A 259 11.32 4.99 3.00
N THR A 260 12.07 4.89 1.91
CA THR A 260 12.88 3.70 1.60
C THR A 260 13.92 3.45 2.68
N ASN A 261 14.57 4.51 3.19
CA ASN A 261 15.49 4.38 4.34
C ASN A 261 14.79 3.85 5.59
N GLU A 262 13.58 4.33 5.90
CA GLU A 262 12.79 3.84 7.04
C GLU A 262 12.47 2.35 6.89
N LYS A 263 12.13 1.90 5.69
CA LYS A 263 11.87 0.50 5.40
C LYS A 263 13.12 -0.37 5.48
N LEU A 264 14.27 0.12 5.04
CA LEU A 264 15.55 -0.55 5.24
C LEU A 264 15.87 -0.72 6.74
N GLU A 265 15.65 0.31 7.55
CA GLU A 265 15.83 0.21 9.02
C GLU A 265 14.85 -0.78 9.64
N GLU A 266 13.60 -0.85 9.17
CA GLU A 266 12.60 -1.82 9.62
C GLU A 266 13.02 -3.26 9.31
N LEU A 267 13.65 -3.50 8.16
CA LEU A 267 14.27 -4.80 7.81
C LEU A 267 15.54 -5.11 8.63
N GLY A 268 16.15 -4.12 9.29
CA GLY A 268 17.38 -4.26 10.08
C GLY A 268 18.64 -3.85 9.33
N TYR A 269 18.52 -3.12 8.22
CA TYR A 269 19.65 -2.58 7.47
C TYR A 269 19.90 -1.09 7.82
N LYS A 270 21.01 -0.56 7.34
CA LYS A 270 21.33 0.86 7.44
C LYS A 270 20.67 1.64 6.32
N LYS A 271 20.48 2.94 6.55
CA LYS A 271 20.04 3.90 5.52
C LYS A 271 21.00 3.90 4.33
N LEU A 272 20.44 3.96 3.13
CA LEU A 272 21.17 3.93 1.87
C LEU A 272 21.19 5.30 1.18
N PHE A 273 20.08 6.03 1.24
CA PHE A 273 19.88 7.25 0.45
C PHE A 273 20.15 8.51 1.26
N SER A 274 20.84 9.47 0.65
CA SER A 274 20.80 10.87 1.08
C SER A 274 19.55 11.53 0.50
N PHE A 275 18.95 12.45 1.24
CA PHE A 275 17.78 13.20 0.80
C PHE A 275 17.76 14.61 1.43
N ASP A 276 17.01 15.52 0.82
CA ASP A 276 16.75 16.85 1.35
C ASP A 276 15.65 16.77 2.43
N GLU A 277 16.06 16.88 3.70
CA GLU A 277 15.18 16.84 4.87
C GLU A 277 14.05 17.88 4.78
N LYS A 278 14.37 19.10 4.30
CA LYS A 278 13.39 20.18 4.20
C LYS A 278 12.34 19.86 3.13
N ALA A 279 12.78 19.38 1.98
CA ALA A 279 11.86 18.99 0.90
C ALA A 279 10.99 17.79 1.32
N ALA A 280 11.59 16.77 1.94
CA ALA A 280 10.84 15.62 2.45
C ALA A 280 9.80 16.02 3.50
N SER A 281 10.12 17.00 4.38
CA SER A 281 9.18 17.47 5.42
C SER A 281 7.96 18.22 4.86
N ASN A 282 7.99 18.66 3.61
CA ASN A 282 6.80 19.21 2.96
C ASN A 282 5.66 18.19 2.81
N LEU A 283 5.95 16.89 3.01
CA LEU A 283 4.96 15.82 3.04
C LEU A 283 4.62 15.32 4.46
N ASP A 284 5.07 15.97 5.54
CA ASP A 284 4.76 15.55 6.91
C ASP A 284 3.25 15.54 7.19
N TRP A 285 2.47 16.40 6.51
CA TRP A 285 1.01 16.36 6.55
C TRP A 285 0.45 14.99 6.13
N PHE A 286 1.07 14.35 5.13
CA PHE A 286 0.66 13.03 4.68
C PHE A 286 0.98 11.95 5.73
N TYR A 287 2.14 12.02 6.36
CA TYR A 287 2.49 11.15 7.49
C TYR A 287 1.51 11.30 8.65
N HIS A 288 1.18 12.52 9.03
CA HIS A 288 0.25 12.77 10.14
C HIS A 288 -1.16 12.29 9.86
N LEU A 289 -1.59 12.37 8.61
CA LEU A 289 -2.95 11.98 8.22
C LEU A 289 -3.10 10.46 7.96
N THR A 290 -2.02 9.80 7.57
CA THR A 290 -2.04 8.39 7.16
C THR A 290 -1.29 7.46 8.11
N GLY A 291 -0.27 7.92 8.80
CA GLY A 291 0.66 7.11 9.58
C GLY A 291 1.08 7.68 10.92
N GLY A 292 0.65 8.90 11.29
CA GLY A 292 0.87 9.49 12.62
C GLY A 292 0.11 8.79 13.75
N VAL A 293 -0.51 7.67 13.46
CA VAL A 293 -1.07 6.76 14.43
C VAL A 293 0.08 5.93 14.99
N THR A 294 0.85 6.53 15.88
CA THR A 294 1.61 5.75 16.86
C THR A 294 0.63 4.75 17.48
N HIS A 295 1.08 3.55 17.71
CA HIS A 295 0.30 2.35 18.10
C HIS A 295 -0.73 2.49 19.23
N THR A 296 -0.83 3.65 19.89
CA THR A 296 -1.77 3.93 20.97
C THR A 296 -3.11 4.51 20.53
N ASP A 297 -3.19 5.18 19.38
CA ASP A 297 -4.41 5.91 18.98
C ASP A 297 -5.25 5.23 17.88
N PHE A 298 -4.75 4.15 17.31
CA PHE A 298 -5.41 3.44 16.20
C PHE A 298 -6.83 2.93 16.56
N PHE A 299 -7.10 2.65 17.84
CA PHE A 299 -8.40 2.20 18.32
C PHE A 299 -9.26 3.29 18.98
N SER A 300 -8.73 4.50 19.18
CA SER A 300 -9.46 5.60 19.83
C SER A 300 -10.21 6.51 18.86
N ILE A 301 -9.88 6.48 17.57
CA ILE A 301 -10.60 7.23 16.55
C ILE A 301 -11.63 6.30 15.89
N ARG A 302 -12.77 6.09 16.57
CA ARG A 302 -14.00 5.79 15.83
C ARG A 302 -14.28 7.02 14.97
N PRO A 303 -14.58 6.86 13.66
CA PRO A 303 -15.02 8.00 12.86
C PRO A 303 -16.31 8.56 13.50
N THR A 304 -16.19 9.66 14.22
CA THR A 304 -17.35 10.40 14.75
C THR A 304 -18.08 11.17 13.65
N ASP A 305 -17.59 11.10 12.41
CA ASP A 305 -18.19 11.72 11.23
C ASP A 305 -19.03 10.74 10.39
N TYR A 306 -19.50 9.65 10.99
CA TYR A 306 -20.55 8.84 10.39
C TYR A 306 -21.88 9.61 10.51
N SER A 307 -22.08 10.61 9.65
CA SER A 307 -23.42 11.10 9.39
C SER A 307 -24.17 9.98 8.66
N LYS A 308 -25.02 9.27 9.37
CA LYS A 308 -26.04 8.40 8.78
C LYS A 308 -26.86 9.21 7.79
N ALA A 309 -26.45 9.20 6.53
CA ALA A 309 -27.31 9.57 5.43
C ALA A 309 -28.05 8.30 5.04
N ASN A 310 -29.05 7.91 5.79
CA ASN A 310 -30.12 7.02 5.37
C ASN A 310 -31.18 6.96 6.46
N GLU A 311 -32.01 7.99 6.52
CA GLU A 311 -33.38 7.84 6.94
C GLU A 311 -34.23 7.80 5.67
N GLY A 312 -34.68 6.59 5.29
CA GLY A 312 -35.76 6.43 4.33
C GLY A 312 -35.49 5.47 3.17
N GLU A 313 -35.20 4.21 3.43
CA GLU A 313 -35.65 3.11 2.58
C GLU A 313 -36.07 1.93 3.45
N ASP A 314 -37.37 1.65 3.43
CA ASP A 314 -38.01 0.55 4.13
C ASP A 314 -37.57 -0.78 3.51
N PHE A 315 -36.90 -1.62 4.29
CA PHE A 315 -36.50 -3.00 3.93
C PHE A 315 -37.69 -3.98 4.08
N ASN A 316 -38.86 -3.68 3.55
CA ASN A 316 -40.04 -4.54 3.69
C ASN A 316 -40.47 -5.32 2.43
N ASP A 317 -39.67 -5.34 1.37
CA ASP A 317 -40.06 -6.07 0.15
C ASP A 317 -38.94 -6.97 -0.41
N VAL A 318 -38.38 -7.89 0.39
CA VAL A 318 -37.65 -9.06 -0.14
C VAL A 318 -37.80 -10.26 0.78
N TRP A 319 -38.93 -10.99 0.69
CA TRP A 319 -39.08 -12.44 0.92
C TRP A 319 -40.19 -12.96 0.05
#